data_20e7eec2246134cf997c833f69ed939f
#
_entry.id   20e7eec2246134cf997c833f69ed939f
#
_cell.length_a   1.000
_cell.length_b   1.000
_cell.length_c   1.000
_cell.angle_alpha   90.00
_cell.angle_beta   90.00
_cell.angle_gamma   90.00
#
_symmetry.space_group_name_H-M   'P 1'
#
loop_
_entity.id
_entity.type
_entity.pdbx_description
1 polymer ?
#
loop_
_entity_poly.entity_id
_entity_poly.type
_entity_poly.pdbx_seq_one_letter_code
_entity_poly.pdbx_strand_id
1 'polypeptide(L)'
;FVLLGIFPLLARRVVAAVQKRKVYARWASVRPKTFDRNLIVIGGGAAGLVSAYIAAAVKAKVTLIEAHKMGGDCLNYGCVPSKALIKSAKLAHQMRHGAKYGLSDTAPSFSFKAVMQRVHDVIRSIEPHDSVERYIGLGVEVLQGYGKLVNPWTVEVTLKDGQVQRL
;
A
#
# COMPACT_ATOMS: atom_id res chain seq x y z
N PHE A 1 -6.12 -41.39 21.26
CA PHE A 1 -6.65 -39.99 21.23
C PHE A 1 -5.85 -39.10 20.30
N VAL A 2 -4.53 -39.23 20.15
CA VAL A 2 -3.69 -38.37 19.26
C VAL A 2 -4.01 -38.60 17.77
N LEU A 3 -4.30 -39.82 17.34
CA LEU A 3 -4.65 -40.12 15.94
C LEU A 3 -5.97 -39.52 15.47
N LEU A 4 -6.95 -39.35 16.37
CA LEU A 4 -8.24 -38.69 16.06
C LEU A 4 -8.12 -37.18 15.75
N GLY A 5 -7.13 -36.49 16.30
CA GLY A 5 -6.86 -35.08 16.02
C GLY A 5 -6.04 -34.85 14.73
N ILE A 6 -5.21 -35.80 14.32
CA ILE A 6 -4.32 -35.67 13.14
C ILE A 6 -5.09 -35.93 11.84
N PHE A 7 -6.04 -36.88 11.84
CA PHE A 7 -6.79 -37.23 10.65
C PHE A 7 -7.53 -36.05 9.97
N PRO A 8 -8.30 -35.21 10.68
CA PRO A 8 -8.99 -34.09 10.06
C PRO A 8 -8.01 -33.03 9.50
N LEU A 9 -6.84 -32.85 10.13
CA LEU A 9 -5.81 -31.94 9.62
C LEU A 9 -5.18 -32.44 8.33
N LEU A 10 -4.89 -33.73 8.25
CA LEU A 10 -4.39 -34.37 7.01
C LEU A 10 -5.45 -34.34 5.91
N ALA A 11 -6.70 -34.67 6.23
CA ALA A 11 -7.81 -34.62 5.28
C ALA A 11 -7.99 -33.20 4.70
N ARG A 12 -7.95 -32.15 5.55
CA ARG A 12 -7.98 -30.76 5.09
C ARG A 12 -6.81 -30.42 4.17
N ARG A 13 -5.59 -30.86 4.47
CA ARG A 13 -4.41 -30.66 3.61
C ARG A 13 -4.56 -31.34 2.25
N VAL A 14 -5.05 -32.59 2.23
CA VAL A 14 -5.31 -33.30 0.99
C VAL A 14 -6.38 -32.64 0.15
N VAL A 15 -7.50 -32.25 0.76
CA VAL A 15 -8.60 -31.53 0.08
C VAL A 15 -8.08 -30.21 -0.49
N ALA A 16 -7.33 -29.42 0.30
CA ALA A 16 -6.73 -28.16 -0.15
C ALA A 16 -5.75 -28.38 -1.32
N ALA A 17 -4.93 -29.44 -1.27
CA ALA A 17 -4.00 -29.75 -2.35
C ALA A 17 -4.72 -30.16 -3.65
N VAL A 18 -5.80 -30.94 -3.55
CA VAL A 18 -6.65 -31.33 -4.71
C VAL A 18 -7.35 -30.10 -5.29
N GLN A 19 -7.93 -29.26 -4.44
CA GLN A 19 -8.57 -28.01 -4.89
C GLN A 19 -7.56 -27.09 -5.57
N LYS A 20 -6.37 -26.91 -4.99
CA LYS A 20 -5.29 -26.13 -5.59
C LYS A 20 -4.89 -26.69 -6.96
N ARG A 21 -4.73 -28.02 -7.10
CA ARG A 21 -4.44 -28.65 -8.40
C ARG A 21 -5.52 -28.35 -9.43
N LYS A 22 -6.82 -28.47 -9.08
CA LYS A 22 -7.94 -28.18 -9.98
C LYS A 22 -7.94 -26.73 -10.43
N VAL A 23 -7.73 -25.78 -9.51
CA VAL A 23 -7.69 -24.33 -9.82
C VAL A 23 -6.56 -23.99 -10.78
N TYR A 24 -5.36 -24.56 -10.59
CA TYR A 24 -4.20 -24.25 -11.42
C TYR A 24 -4.06 -25.14 -12.67
N ALA A 25 -4.87 -26.24 -12.80
CA ALA A 25 -4.77 -27.16 -13.93
C ALA A 25 -4.92 -26.46 -15.29
N ARG A 26 -5.86 -25.51 -15.40
CA ARG A 26 -6.10 -24.72 -16.63
C ARG A 26 -4.91 -23.85 -17.04
N TRP A 27 -3.99 -23.58 -16.14
CA TRP A 27 -2.83 -22.74 -16.37
C TRP A 27 -1.51 -23.53 -16.43
N ALA A 28 -1.56 -24.85 -16.32
CA ALA A 28 -0.37 -25.69 -16.22
C ALA A 28 0.60 -25.51 -17.41
N SER A 29 0.04 -25.32 -18.62
CA SER A 29 0.82 -25.14 -19.85
C SER A 29 1.57 -23.79 -19.92
N VAL A 30 1.13 -22.79 -19.17
CA VAL A 30 1.71 -21.44 -19.18
C VAL A 30 2.54 -21.15 -17.93
N ARG A 31 2.74 -22.16 -17.05
CA ARG A 31 3.58 -21.99 -15.86
C ARG A 31 5.05 -21.83 -16.24
N PRO A 32 5.71 -20.72 -15.86
CA PRO A 32 7.12 -20.53 -16.15
C PRO A 32 7.99 -21.54 -15.38
N LYS A 33 9.15 -21.89 -15.96
CA LYS A 33 10.16 -22.73 -15.29
C LYS A 33 10.92 -21.94 -14.24
N THR A 34 11.13 -20.66 -14.48
CA THR A 34 11.85 -19.72 -13.61
C THR A 34 11.04 -18.45 -13.46
N PHE A 35 11.23 -17.75 -12.34
CA PHE A 35 10.61 -16.45 -12.08
C PHE A 35 11.69 -15.38 -12.10
N ASP A 36 11.42 -14.27 -12.77
CA ASP A 36 12.33 -13.14 -12.87
C ASP A 36 12.17 -12.12 -11.74
N ARG A 37 11.10 -12.27 -10.94
CA ARG A 37 10.80 -11.46 -9.74
C ARG A 37 10.44 -12.36 -8.56
N ASN A 38 10.80 -11.92 -7.35
CA ASN A 38 10.34 -12.57 -6.12
C ASN A 38 8.96 -12.07 -5.69
N LEU A 39 8.69 -10.79 -5.94
CA LEU A 39 7.44 -10.16 -5.56
C LEU A 39 7.08 -9.06 -6.57
N ILE A 40 5.82 -9.07 -7.02
CA ILE A 40 5.20 -7.97 -7.74
C ILE A 40 4.11 -7.39 -6.86
N VAL A 41 4.17 -6.09 -6.60
CA VAL A 41 3.20 -5.34 -5.79
C VAL A 41 2.40 -4.45 -6.74
N ILE A 42 1.10 -4.61 -6.77
CA ILE A 42 0.19 -3.77 -7.56
C ILE A 42 -0.49 -2.78 -6.63
N GLY A 43 -0.16 -1.52 -6.79
CA GLY A 43 -0.61 -0.39 -5.99
C GLY A 43 0.43 0.14 -5.01
N GLY A 44 0.80 1.42 -5.14
CA GLY A 44 1.74 2.16 -4.30
C GLY A 44 1.07 2.86 -3.10
N GLY A 45 -0.05 2.32 -2.60
CA GLY A 45 -0.65 2.77 -1.35
C GLY A 45 0.06 2.19 -0.11
N ALA A 46 -0.41 2.50 1.09
CA ALA A 46 0.24 2.14 2.36
C ALA A 46 0.63 0.65 2.45
N ALA A 47 -0.26 -0.28 2.09
CA ALA A 47 0.02 -1.71 2.14
C ALA A 47 1.08 -2.12 1.10
N GLY A 48 0.99 -1.59 -0.12
CA GLY A 48 1.95 -1.88 -1.19
C GLY A 48 3.33 -1.35 -0.87
N LEU A 49 3.43 -0.12 -0.39
CA LEU A 49 4.70 0.50 0.01
C LEU A 49 5.39 -0.30 1.12
N VAL A 50 4.66 -0.67 2.19
CA VAL A 50 5.21 -1.48 3.28
C VAL A 50 5.65 -2.85 2.79
N SER A 51 4.85 -3.52 1.94
CA SER A 51 5.20 -4.83 1.39
C SER A 51 6.47 -4.76 0.53
N ALA A 52 6.57 -3.76 -0.35
CA ALA A 52 7.73 -3.55 -1.21
C ALA A 52 8.98 -3.23 -0.39
N TYR A 53 8.87 -2.35 0.60
CA TYR A 53 9.97 -1.98 1.51
C TYR A 53 10.52 -3.20 2.26
N ILE A 54 9.65 -3.97 2.91
CA ILE A 54 10.07 -5.15 3.70
C ILE A 54 10.73 -6.20 2.79
N ALA A 55 10.15 -6.47 1.62
CA ALA A 55 10.71 -7.44 0.69
C ALA A 55 12.08 -6.97 0.15
N ALA A 56 12.25 -5.69 -0.16
CA ALA A 56 13.53 -5.14 -0.59
C ALA A 56 14.59 -5.20 0.54
N ALA A 57 14.19 -4.95 1.78
CA ALA A 57 15.09 -5.04 2.93
C ALA A 57 15.71 -6.44 3.11
N VAL A 58 14.97 -7.50 2.78
CA VAL A 58 15.49 -8.88 2.76
C VAL A 58 16.11 -9.27 1.41
N LYS A 59 16.43 -8.29 0.56
CA LYS A 59 17.10 -8.47 -0.75
C LYS A 59 16.28 -9.26 -1.77
N ALA A 60 14.97 -9.29 -1.65
CA ALA A 60 14.10 -9.83 -2.68
C ALA A 60 14.09 -8.89 -3.91
N LYS A 61 13.96 -9.48 -5.10
CA LYS A 61 13.77 -8.73 -6.36
C LYS A 61 12.31 -8.31 -6.47
N VAL A 62 12.04 -7.03 -6.23
CA VAL A 62 10.68 -6.48 -6.09
C VAL A 62 10.39 -5.50 -7.21
N THR A 63 9.21 -5.62 -7.81
CA THR A 63 8.64 -4.61 -8.70
C THR A 63 7.35 -4.07 -8.09
N LEU A 64 7.25 -2.75 -7.92
CA LEU A 64 6.07 -2.01 -7.50
C LEU A 64 5.45 -1.32 -8.71
N ILE A 65 4.15 -1.52 -8.91
CA ILE A 65 3.40 -0.93 -10.02
C ILE A 65 2.38 0.05 -9.43
N GLU A 66 2.42 1.32 -9.86
CA GLU A 66 1.47 2.35 -9.40
C GLU A 66 0.85 3.08 -10.59
N ALA A 67 -0.48 3.11 -10.63
CA ALA A 67 -1.21 3.71 -11.75
C ALA A 67 -1.38 5.24 -11.63
N HIS A 68 -1.46 5.76 -10.41
CA HIS A 68 -1.79 7.17 -10.17
C HIS A 68 -0.71 7.90 -9.38
N LYS A 69 -0.79 7.86 -8.04
CA LYS A 69 0.09 8.58 -7.13
C LYS A 69 0.65 7.65 -6.06
N MET A 70 1.94 7.70 -5.87
CA MET A 70 2.62 7.08 -4.74
C MET A 70 2.02 7.56 -3.41
N GLY A 71 2.02 6.70 -2.38
CA GLY A 71 1.33 6.94 -1.10
C GLY A 71 -0.16 6.61 -1.12
N GLY A 72 -0.76 6.45 -2.32
CA GLY A 72 -2.16 6.10 -2.52
C GLY A 72 -3.13 7.00 -1.76
N ASP A 73 -4.29 6.47 -1.38
CA ASP A 73 -5.33 7.23 -0.69
C ASP A 73 -4.90 7.69 0.70
N CYS A 74 -4.07 6.92 1.39
CA CYS A 74 -3.63 7.26 2.75
C CYS A 74 -2.89 8.61 2.78
N LEU A 75 -1.90 8.79 1.92
CA LEU A 75 -1.13 10.03 1.84
C LEU A 75 -1.96 11.17 1.24
N ASN A 76 -2.62 10.90 0.11
CA ASN A 76 -3.14 11.96 -0.74
C ASN A 76 -4.55 12.43 -0.37
N TYR A 77 -5.41 11.52 0.13
CA TYR A 77 -6.85 11.79 0.27
C TYR A 77 -7.45 11.33 1.60
N GLY A 78 -6.76 10.51 2.39
CA GLY A 78 -7.30 9.83 3.57
C GLY A 78 -6.60 10.17 4.87
N CYS A 79 -5.69 9.30 5.30
CA CYS A 79 -5.11 9.32 6.64
C CYS A 79 -4.37 10.63 6.97
N VAL A 80 -3.52 11.08 6.06
CA VAL A 80 -2.68 12.27 6.29
C VAL A 80 -3.51 13.54 6.31
N PRO A 81 -4.32 13.85 5.27
CA PRO A 81 -5.12 15.08 5.27
C PRO A 81 -6.15 15.10 6.40
N SER A 82 -6.82 13.99 6.70
CA SER A 82 -7.80 13.96 7.79
C SER A 82 -7.16 14.20 9.16
N LYS A 83 -6.01 13.57 9.45
CA LYS A 83 -5.29 13.80 10.70
C LYS A 83 -4.76 15.22 10.83
N ALA A 84 -4.29 15.83 9.73
CA ALA A 84 -3.86 17.22 9.72
C ALA A 84 -5.03 18.17 10.04
N LEU A 85 -6.21 17.92 9.45
CA LEU A 85 -7.43 18.69 9.72
C LEU A 85 -7.92 18.50 11.15
N ILE A 86 -8.01 17.28 11.62
CA ILE A 86 -8.41 16.92 13.00
C ILE A 86 -7.48 17.61 14.03
N LYS A 87 -6.18 17.70 13.74
CA LYS A 87 -5.24 18.38 14.65
C LYS A 87 -5.56 19.85 14.80
N SER A 88 -5.91 20.53 13.72
CA SER A 88 -6.34 21.96 13.76
C SER A 88 -7.66 22.11 14.52
N ALA A 89 -8.64 21.26 14.23
CA ALA A 89 -9.94 21.27 14.90
C ALA A 89 -9.80 21.00 16.42
N LYS A 90 -8.97 20.01 16.79
CA LYS A 90 -8.68 19.69 18.18
C LYS A 90 -8.04 20.87 18.94
N LEU A 91 -7.09 21.55 18.31
CA LEU A 91 -6.47 22.73 18.90
C LEU A 91 -7.51 23.85 19.13
N ALA A 92 -8.32 24.15 18.12
CA ALA A 92 -9.38 25.15 18.23
C ALA A 92 -10.41 24.80 19.34
N HIS A 93 -10.75 23.52 19.47
CA HIS A 93 -11.60 23.05 20.56
C HIS A 93 -10.92 23.24 21.93
N GLN A 94 -9.64 22.88 22.06
CA GLN A 94 -8.90 23.03 23.34
C GLN A 94 -8.78 24.50 23.74
N MET A 95 -8.56 25.41 22.80
CA MET A 95 -8.51 26.85 23.08
C MET A 95 -9.83 27.38 23.63
N ARG A 96 -10.97 26.88 23.19
CA ARG A 96 -12.31 27.26 23.70
C ARG A 96 -12.65 26.63 25.05
N HIS A 97 -11.87 25.68 25.51
CA HIS A 97 -12.11 24.92 26.76
C HIS A 97 -10.84 24.91 27.64
N GLY A 98 -10.07 26.00 27.61
CA GLY A 98 -8.82 26.13 28.36
C GLY A 98 -9.02 26.08 29.88
N ALA A 99 -10.19 26.54 30.37
CA ALA A 99 -10.52 26.56 31.79
C ALA A 99 -10.38 25.19 32.47
N LYS A 100 -10.61 24.09 31.75
CA LYS A 100 -10.39 22.71 32.24
C LYS A 100 -8.94 22.42 32.63
N TYR A 101 -8.00 23.24 32.14
CA TYR A 101 -6.55 23.08 32.35
C TYR A 101 -5.98 24.27 33.15
N GLY A 102 -6.83 25.11 33.78
CA GLY A 102 -6.39 26.30 34.53
C GLY A 102 -5.99 27.48 33.61
N LEU A 103 -6.35 27.45 32.32
CA LEU A 103 -6.09 28.52 31.34
C LEU A 103 -7.37 29.28 31.04
N SER A 104 -7.25 30.50 30.55
CA SER A 104 -8.41 31.25 30.08
C SER A 104 -8.95 30.67 28.78
N ASP A 105 -10.28 30.56 28.66
CA ASP A 105 -10.92 30.21 27.39
C ASP A 105 -10.68 31.28 26.35
N THR A 106 -10.35 30.89 25.12
CA THR A 106 -10.06 31.78 24.02
C THR A 106 -10.80 31.33 22.78
N ALA A 107 -11.53 32.27 22.14
CA ALA A 107 -12.16 32.00 20.85
C ALA A 107 -11.11 32.18 19.72
N PRO A 108 -10.63 31.10 19.09
CA PRO A 108 -9.64 31.21 18.00
C PRO A 108 -10.28 31.82 16.76
N SER A 109 -9.65 32.86 16.20
CA SER A 109 -9.91 33.29 14.83
C SER A 109 -9.13 32.43 13.86
N PHE A 110 -9.76 32.00 12.77
CA PHE A 110 -9.09 31.19 11.75
C PHE A 110 -9.62 31.42 10.35
N SER A 111 -8.79 31.20 9.37
CA SER A 111 -9.16 31.12 7.96
C SER A 111 -9.19 29.67 7.53
N PHE A 112 -10.32 29.21 6.97
CA PHE A 112 -10.41 27.85 6.42
C PHE A 112 -9.39 27.61 5.32
N LYS A 113 -9.12 28.62 4.47
CA LYS A 113 -8.05 28.58 3.47
C LYS A 113 -6.68 28.27 4.10
N ALA A 114 -6.33 28.92 5.21
CA ALA A 114 -5.07 28.70 5.92
C ALA A 114 -5.00 27.27 6.52
N VAL A 115 -6.11 26.78 7.07
CA VAL A 115 -6.20 25.40 7.57
C VAL A 115 -5.98 24.39 6.44
N MET A 116 -6.62 24.58 5.28
CA MET A 116 -6.45 23.69 4.13
C MET A 116 -5.04 23.81 3.52
N GLN A 117 -4.46 25.01 3.50
CA GLN A 117 -3.07 25.18 3.09
C GLN A 117 -2.12 24.36 3.97
N ARG A 118 -2.31 24.41 5.29
CA ARG A 118 -1.55 23.57 6.22
C ARG A 118 -1.72 22.08 5.95
N VAL A 119 -2.93 21.61 5.60
CA VAL A 119 -3.17 20.22 5.23
C VAL A 119 -2.31 19.83 4.02
N HIS A 120 -2.29 20.66 2.98
CA HIS A 120 -1.46 20.42 1.79
C HIS A 120 0.04 20.46 2.11
N ASP A 121 0.47 21.35 3.02
CA ASP A 121 1.87 21.42 3.43
C ASP A 121 2.30 20.15 4.16
N VAL A 122 1.44 19.58 5.01
CA VAL A 122 1.70 18.29 5.67
C VAL A 122 1.80 17.14 4.66
N ILE A 123 0.91 17.10 3.66
CA ILE A 123 1.00 16.10 2.58
C ILE A 123 2.37 16.23 1.88
N ARG A 124 2.74 17.43 1.44
CA ARG A 124 4.02 17.69 0.76
C ARG A 124 5.24 17.32 1.61
N SER A 125 5.16 17.51 2.93
CA SER A 125 6.28 17.15 3.83
C SER A 125 6.48 15.66 3.98
N ILE A 126 5.44 14.85 3.75
CA ILE A 126 5.48 13.38 3.85
C ILE A 126 5.76 12.73 2.49
N GLU A 127 5.29 13.33 1.39
CA GLU A 127 5.39 12.82 0.02
C GLU A 127 6.79 12.27 -0.36
N PRO A 128 7.92 12.92 0.01
CA PRO A 128 9.26 12.39 -0.30
C PRO A 128 9.54 11.01 0.31
N HIS A 129 8.87 10.66 1.42
CA HIS A 129 9.03 9.35 2.06
C HIS A 129 8.35 8.22 1.29
N ASP A 130 7.36 8.55 0.46
CA ASP A 130 6.61 7.61 -0.36
C ASP A 130 6.91 7.77 -1.86
N SER A 131 7.97 8.52 -2.21
CA SER A 131 8.29 8.84 -3.61
C SER A 131 8.89 7.67 -4.40
N VAL A 132 8.80 7.76 -5.72
CA VAL A 132 9.41 6.81 -6.67
C VAL A 132 10.92 6.72 -6.43
N GLU A 133 11.59 7.87 -6.29
CA GLU A 133 13.05 7.98 -6.10
C GLU A 133 13.50 7.27 -4.83
N ARG A 134 12.74 7.44 -3.75
CA ARG A 134 13.02 6.73 -2.49
C ARG A 134 12.95 5.22 -2.67
N TYR A 135 11.90 4.70 -3.31
CA TYR A 135 11.72 3.25 -3.49
C TYR A 135 12.76 2.65 -4.44
N ILE A 136 13.14 3.36 -5.49
CA ILE A 136 14.28 2.98 -6.34
C ILE A 136 15.57 2.93 -5.51
N GLY A 137 15.82 3.92 -4.65
CA GLY A 137 16.97 3.94 -3.75
C GLY A 137 16.98 2.79 -2.72
N LEU A 138 15.82 2.23 -2.39
CA LEU A 138 15.67 1.03 -1.55
C LEU A 138 15.87 -0.29 -2.32
N GLY A 139 16.06 -0.23 -3.64
CA GLY A 139 16.25 -1.41 -4.50
C GLY A 139 14.95 -2.00 -5.04
N VAL A 140 13.85 -1.25 -5.01
CA VAL A 140 12.57 -1.61 -5.64
C VAL A 140 12.54 -1.06 -7.06
N GLU A 141 12.23 -1.89 -8.04
CA GLU A 141 11.87 -1.43 -9.38
C GLU A 141 10.46 -0.81 -9.33
N VAL A 142 10.31 0.44 -9.74
CA VAL A 142 9.01 1.12 -9.72
C VAL A 142 8.55 1.37 -11.15
N LEU A 143 7.38 0.83 -11.49
CA LEU A 143 6.73 1.02 -12.78
C LEU A 143 5.49 1.89 -12.62
N GLN A 144 5.45 3.01 -13.33
CA GLN A 144 4.29 3.90 -13.35
C GLN A 144 3.34 3.45 -14.46
N GLY A 145 2.26 2.78 -14.09
CA GLY A 145 1.32 2.21 -15.03
C GLY A 145 0.24 1.37 -14.36
N TYR A 146 -0.63 0.81 -15.17
CA TYR A 146 -1.74 -0.04 -14.73
C TYR A 146 -1.35 -1.51 -14.82
N GLY A 147 -1.30 -2.19 -13.66
CA GLY A 147 -0.99 -3.62 -13.55
C GLY A 147 -2.25 -4.50 -13.62
N LYS A 148 -2.20 -5.54 -14.45
CA LYS A 148 -3.27 -6.52 -14.61
C LYS A 148 -2.72 -7.94 -14.51
N LEU A 149 -3.32 -8.78 -13.64
CA LEU A 149 -3.04 -10.21 -13.62
C LEU A 149 -3.64 -10.88 -14.85
N VAL A 150 -2.82 -11.46 -15.72
CA VAL A 150 -3.26 -12.23 -16.90
C VAL A 150 -3.35 -13.72 -16.61
N ASN A 151 -2.52 -14.22 -15.71
CA ASN A 151 -2.57 -15.57 -15.18
C ASN A 151 -1.90 -15.60 -13.79
N PRO A 152 -1.86 -16.73 -13.05
CA PRO A 152 -1.32 -16.81 -11.70
C PRO A 152 0.16 -16.41 -11.55
N TRP A 153 0.90 -16.30 -12.64
CA TRP A 153 2.35 -16.04 -12.63
C TRP A 153 2.78 -14.86 -13.49
N THR A 154 1.84 -14.17 -14.15
CA THR A 154 2.16 -13.10 -15.09
C THR A 154 1.32 -11.87 -14.82
N VAL A 155 1.99 -10.75 -14.65
CA VAL A 155 1.38 -9.42 -14.59
C VAL A 155 1.69 -8.69 -15.90
N GLU A 156 0.66 -8.14 -16.53
CA GLU A 156 0.79 -7.23 -17.67
C GLU A 156 0.68 -5.80 -17.15
N VAL A 157 1.62 -4.95 -17.51
CA VAL A 157 1.67 -3.55 -17.09
C VAL A 157 1.53 -2.68 -18.32
N THR A 158 0.49 -1.85 -18.36
CA THR A 158 0.36 -0.77 -19.33
C THR A 158 0.98 0.49 -18.73
N LEU A 159 2.13 0.90 -19.23
CA LEU A 159 2.87 2.08 -18.78
C LEU A 159 2.15 3.37 -19.20
N LYS A 160 2.51 4.50 -18.58
CA LYS A 160 1.91 5.81 -18.87
C LYS A 160 2.12 6.28 -20.33
N ASP A 161 3.16 5.81 -20.99
CA ASP A 161 3.44 6.07 -22.41
C ASP A 161 2.69 5.13 -23.37
N GLY A 162 1.86 4.22 -22.85
CA GLY A 162 1.08 3.25 -23.61
C GLY A 162 1.83 1.96 -23.94
N GLN A 163 3.10 1.85 -23.61
CA GLN A 163 3.84 0.59 -23.79
C GLN A 163 3.30 -0.50 -22.86
N VAL A 164 3.31 -1.74 -23.33
CA VAL A 164 2.86 -2.90 -22.58
C VAL A 164 4.06 -3.80 -22.26
N GLN A 165 4.27 -4.04 -20.98
CA GLN A 165 5.32 -4.90 -20.47
C GLN A 165 4.71 -6.09 -19.73
N ARG A 166 5.31 -7.29 -19.85
CA ARG A 166 4.93 -8.49 -19.07
C ARG A 166 6.05 -8.87 -18.11
N LEU A 167 5.62 -9.15 -16.88
CA LEU A 167 6.47 -9.56 -15.79
C LEU A 167 6.04 -10.94 -15.29
#